data_955f2ed93b36bee3c3c46df803c95957
#
_entry.id   955f2ed93b36bee3c3c46df803c95957
#
_cell.length_a   1.000
_cell.length_b   1.000
_cell.length_c   1.000
_cell.angle_alpha   90.00
_cell.angle_beta   90.00
_cell.angle_gamma   90.00
#
_symmetry.space_group_name_H-M   'P 1'
#
loop_
_entity.id
_entity.type
_entity.pdbx_description
1 polymer ?
#
loop_
_entity_poly.entity_id
_entity_poly.type
_entity_poly.pdbx_seq_one_letter_code
_entity_poly.pdbx_strand_id
1 'polypeptide(L)'
;MLYTPRFIYSNLTAGQFVGGEETKAGLAGAADISLFYEQDFDARGLNNSTLRAGLCISNMGNKMSYSSGTLRRDFLPTNLKLGLGYEMDFDGYNKLTVNGEINKLLVPTNPIYATDSMGRIIYNEAGDPVIESGRNPDVSVPMGMIQSFYDAPGGFREEMREIIWSLGAEYSYRNLFFVRLGYFHESQYKGNRQFLSVGAGIKYSVFGIDVSYLVATKQYHPLANTLRFTLNFDFVSANKNEIKQQGRLR
;
A
#
# COMPACT_ATOMS: atom_id res chain seq x y z
N MET A 1 3.89 11.54 -14.25
CA MET A 1 4.02 11.96 -12.86
C MET A 1 2.70 12.54 -12.42
N LEU A 2 2.16 12.10 -11.29
CA LEU A 2 0.92 12.59 -10.71
C LEU A 2 1.20 13.09 -9.29
N TYR A 3 0.57 14.21 -8.92
CA TYR A 3 0.61 14.79 -7.58
C TYR A 3 -0.82 14.93 -7.05
N THR A 4 -1.08 14.44 -5.84
CA THR A 4 -2.41 14.48 -5.23
C THR A 4 -2.34 15.10 -3.84
N PRO A 5 -2.82 16.33 -3.64
CA PRO A 5 -2.94 16.91 -2.30
C PRO A 5 -4.07 16.23 -1.52
N ARG A 6 -3.89 16.11 -0.20
CA ARG A 6 -4.87 15.52 0.72
C ARG A 6 -5.09 16.43 1.92
N PHE A 7 -6.34 16.55 2.31
CA PHE A 7 -6.74 17.06 3.62
C PHE A 7 -7.30 15.89 4.43
N ILE A 8 -6.77 15.70 5.63
CA ILE A 8 -7.12 14.58 6.50
C ILE A 8 -7.80 15.15 7.76
N TYR A 9 -9.03 14.71 7.98
CA TYR A 9 -9.77 14.92 9.20
C TYR A 9 -10.08 13.55 9.83
N SER A 10 -9.64 13.32 11.04
CA SER A 10 -9.85 12.05 11.74
C SER A 10 -10.39 12.30 13.15
N ASN A 11 -11.56 11.77 13.44
CA ASN A 11 -12.18 11.84 14.76
C ASN A 11 -12.44 10.41 15.29
N LEU A 12 -11.41 9.79 15.87
CA LEU A 12 -11.47 8.41 16.34
C LEU A 12 -12.11 8.28 17.72
N THR A 13 -12.07 9.32 18.52
CA THR A 13 -12.43 9.25 19.95
C THR A 13 -13.64 10.10 20.31
N ALA A 14 -14.20 10.85 19.36
CA ALA A 14 -15.41 11.66 19.51
C ALA A 14 -15.43 12.55 20.78
N GLY A 15 -14.26 13.07 21.20
CA GLY A 15 -14.14 13.91 22.39
C GLY A 15 -14.13 13.14 23.72
N GLN A 16 -13.90 11.83 23.71
CA GLN A 16 -13.79 11.05 24.94
C GLN A 16 -12.48 11.34 25.68
N PHE A 17 -12.50 11.20 27.01
CA PHE A 17 -11.29 11.26 27.82
C PHE A 17 -10.51 9.95 27.72
N VAL A 18 -9.24 10.03 27.31
CA VAL A 18 -8.32 8.89 27.26
C VAL A 18 -7.05 9.26 28.02
N GLY A 19 -6.68 8.45 29.02
CA GLY A 19 -5.49 8.70 29.83
C GLY A 19 -5.53 9.98 30.66
N GLY A 20 -6.71 10.52 30.95
CA GLY A 20 -6.88 11.77 31.71
C GLY A 20 -6.85 13.05 30.86
N GLU A 21 -6.71 12.95 29.55
CA GLU A 21 -6.75 14.07 28.62
C GLU A 21 -7.99 14.03 27.70
N GLU A 22 -8.53 15.20 27.40
CA GLU A 22 -9.60 15.34 26.42
C GLU A 22 -9.03 15.15 25.02
N THR A 23 -9.67 14.24 24.27
CA THR A 23 -9.29 13.98 22.89
C THR A 23 -10.02 14.91 21.92
N LYS A 24 -9.32 15.28 20.83
CA LYS A 24 -9.84 16.12 19.76
C LYS A 24 -9.67 15.45 18.41
N ALA A 25 -10.40 15.95 17.42
CA ALA A 25 -10.17 15.53 16.04
C ALA A 25 -8.75 15.91 15.56
N GLY A 26 -8.07 14.96 14.97
CA GLY A 26 -6.80 15.18 14.32
C GLY A 26 -6.98 15.81 12.93
N LEU A 27 -6.16 16.81 12.62
CA LEU A 27 -6.12 17.49 11.33
C LEU A 27 -4.71 17.37 10.74
N ALA A 28 -4.61 17.01 9.47
CA ALA A 28 -3.36 16.99 8.76
C ALA A 28 -3.52 17.32 7.28
N GLY A 29 -2.48 17.95 6.72
CA GLY A 29 -2.28 18.07 5.28
C GLY A 29 -1.26 17.05 4.82
N ALA A 30 -1.50 16.41 3.69
CA ALA A 30 -0.58 15.47 3.09
C ALA A 30 -0.60 15.57 1.56
N ALA A 31 0.37 14.91 0.93
CA ALA A 31 0.46 14.80 -0.51
C ALA A 31 0.93 13.40 -0.92
N ASP A 32 0.46 12.95 -2.08
CA ASP A 32 0.97 11.77 -2.73
C ASP A 32 1.74 12.17 -3.99
N ILE A 33 2.83 11.48 -4.26
CA ILE A 33 3.58 11.59 -5.51
C ILE A 33 3.66 10.22 -6.14
N SER A 34 3.32 10.11 -7.42
CA SER A 34 3.44 8.86 -8.16
C SER A 34 4.05 9.06 -9.53
N LEU A 35 4.80 8.05 -9.96
CA LEU A 35 5.38 7.90 -11.28
C LEU A 35 4.87 6.59 -11.87
N PHE A 36 4.50 6.62 -13.14
CA PHE A 36 4.11 5.44 -13.89
C PHE A 36 4.86 5.45 -15.22
N TYR A 37 5.40 4.29 -15.56
CA TYR A 37 6.10 4.04 -16.81
C TYR A 37 5.48 2.82 -17.47
N GLU A 38 5.22 2.92 -18.77
CA GLU A 38 4.72 1.82 -19.60
C GLU A 38 5.49 1.82 -20.92
N GLN A 39 5.93 0.65 -21.33
CA GLN A 39 6.65 0.46 -22.59
C GLN A 39 6.23 -0.84 -23.24
N ASP A 40 5.76 -0.74 -24.48
CA ASP A 40 5.53 -1.89 -25.35
C ASP A 40 6.80 -2.25 -26.11
N PHE A 41 7.02 -3.53 -26.30
CA PHE A 41 8.13 -4.05 -27.09
C PHE A 41 7.82 -5.42 -27.69
N ASP A 42 8.45 -5.69 -28.84
CA ASP A 42 8.36 -6.98 -29.48
C ASP A 42 9.23 -8.00 -28.73
N ALA A 43 8.63 -9.07 -28.23
CA ALA A 43 9.35 -10.17 -27.62
C ALA A 43 9.24 -11.42 -28.50
N ARG A 44 10.36 -12.11 -28.66
CA ARG A 44 10.44 -13.29 -29.53
C ARG A 44 9.45 -14.37 -29.09
N GLY A 45 8.56 -14.77 -30.00
CA GLY A 45 7.54 -15.80 -29.74
C GLY A 45 6.26 -15.28 -29.09
N LEU A 46 6.09 -13.96 -28.94
CA LEU A 46 4.89 -13.30 -28.48
C LEU A 46 4.38 -12.34 -29.57
N ASN A 47 3.06 -12.06 -29.55
CA ASN A 47 2.48 -11.06 -30.43
C ASN A 47 2.89 -9.63 -30.02
N ASN A 48 2.91 -9.38 -28.71
CA ASN A 48 3.40 -8.15 -28.08
C ASN A 48 3.74 -8.39 -26.61
N SER A 49 4.50 -7.50 -26.02
CA SER A 49 4.78 -7.49 -24.58
C SER A 49 4.78 -6.07 -24.05
N THR A 50 4.24 -5.89 -22.85
CA THR A 50 4.20 -4.58 -22.18
C THR A 50 4.84 -4.67 -20.81
N LEU A 51 5.85 -3.84 -20.57
CA LEU A 51 6.45 -3.64 -19.25
C LEU A 51 5.82 -2.42 -18.60
N ARG A 52 5.40 -2.58 -17.35
CA ARG A 52 4.86 -1.49 -16.52
C ARG A 52 5.69 -1.38 -15.25
N ALA A 53 6.03 -0.15 -14.88
CA ALA A 53 6.70 0.14 -13.61
C ALA A 53 5.99 1.29 -12.92
N GLY A 54 5.84 1.17 -11.62
CA GLY A 54 5.18 2.18 -10.79
C GLY A 54 5.97 2.47 -9.52
N LEU A 55 6.03 3.75 -9.16
CA LEU A 55 6.52 4.22 -7.87
C LEU A 55 5.47 5.15 -7.29
N CYS A 56 5.14 4.98 -6.02
CA CYS A 56 4.24 5.87 -5.30
C CYS A 56 4.75 6.09 -3.88
N ILE A 57 4.83 7.36 -3.47
CA ILE A 57 4.99 7.73 -2.07
C ILE A 57 3.69 8.43 -1.67
N SER A 58 2.96 7.84 -0.75
CA SER A 58 1.67 8.34 -0.30
C SER A 58 1.70 8.86 1.13
N ASN A 59 0.78 9.79 1.44
CA ASN A 59 0.61 10.38 2.77
C ASN A 59 1.85 11.13 3.30
N MET A 60 2.65 11.75 2.44
CA MET A 60 3.70 12.66 2.87
C MET A 60 3.07 13.92 3.47
N GLY A 61 3.03 14.03 4.79
CA GLY A 61 2.32 15.12 5.45
C GLY A 61 2.85 15.44 6.84
N ASN A 62 2.26 16.45 7.46
CA ASN A 62 2.62 16.86 8.81
C ASN A 62 2.17 15.81 9.85
N LYS A 63 2.90 15.75 10.96
CA LYS A 63 2.51 14.94 12.12
C LYS A 63 1.15 15.40 12.67
N MET A 64 0.34 14.47 13.16
CA MET A 64 -1.01 14.69 13.67
C MET A 64 -1.08 14.38 15.18
N SER A 65 -1.92 15.09 15.92
CA SER A 65 -2.20 14.84 17.33
C SER A 65 -3.69 14.74 17.57
N TYR A 66 -4.08 13.80 18.44
CA TYR A 66 -5.47 13.59 18.91
C TYR A 66 -5.71 14.10 20.32
N SER A 67 -4.71 14.67 20.99
CA SER A 67 -4.79 15.16 22.37
C SER A 67 -4.59 16.67 22.42
N SER A 68 -5.24 17.30 23.39
CA SER A 68 -5.13 18.74 23.63
C SER A 68 -3.90 19.11 24.45
N GLY A 69 -3.41 18.19 25.28
CA GLY A 69 -2.36 18.41 26.29
C GLY A 69 -0.99 17.85 25.92
N THR A 70 -0.90 16.85 25.05
CA THR A 70 0.38 16.24 24.71
C THR A 70 1.08 16.97 23.57
N LEU A 71 2.35 17.30 23.81
CA LEU A 71 3.26 17.79 22.79
C LEU A 71 3.58 16.71 21.73
N ARG A 72 3.21 15.45 22.01
CA ARG A 72 3.52 14.32 21.15
C ARG A 72 2.59 14.31 19.93
N ARG A 73 3.20 14.29 18.76
CA ARG A 73 2.53 14.19 17.46
C ARG A 73 2.98 12.93 16.75
N ASP A 74 2.04 12.18 16.23
CA ASP A 74 2.30 10.95 15.50
C ASP A 74 2.48 11.21 14.01
N PHE A 75 3.35 10.43 13.39
CA PHE A 75 3.53 10.46 11.94
C PHE A 75 2.27 9.98 11.23
N LEU A 76 1.95 10.59 10.10
CA LEU A 76 1.03 9.97 9.15
C LEU A 76 1.67 8.67 8.60
N PRO A 77 0.87 7.67 8.25
CA PRO A 77 1.38 6.43 7.68
C PRO A 77 1.88 6.65 6.23
N THR A 78 3.01 7.35 6.12
CA THR A 78 3.68 7.57 4.84
C THR A 78 4.16 6.24 4.31
N ASN A 79 3.87 5.95 3.03
CA ASN A 79 4.12 4.64 2.47
C ASN A 79 4.79 4.73 1.10
N LEU A 80 5.88 3.99 0.92
CA LEU A 80 6.56 3.78 -0.35
C LEU A 80 6.04 2.50 -0.99
N LYS A 81 5.63 2.58 -2.25
CA LYS A 81 5.22 1.45 -3.08
C LYS A 81 6.03 1.43 -4.35
N LEU A 82 6.57 0.26 -4.67
CA LEU A 82 7.25 -0.03 -5.92
C LEU A 82 6.57 -1.21 -6.57
N GLY A 83 6.11 -1.06 -7.81
CA GLY A 83 5.43 -2.10 -8.55
C GLY A 83 6.06 -2.34 -9.91
N LEU A 84 6.11 -3.59 -10.33
CA LEU A 84 6.48 -4.03 -11.66
C LEU A 84 5.41 -4.95 -12.21
N GLY A 85 5.07 -4.79 -13.49
CA GLY A 85 4.13 -5.63 -14.20
C GLY A 85 4.68 -5.98 -15.58
N TYR A 86 4.48 -7.22 -15.98
CA TYR A 86 4.84 -7.70 -17.31
C TYR A 86 3.66 -8.42 -17.92
N GLU A 87 3.18 -7.88 -19.05
CA GLU A 87 2.10 -8.47 -19.84
C GLU A 87 2.69 -9.14 -21.08
N MET A 88 2.29 -10.38 -21.31
CA MET A 88 2.63 -11.19 -22.46
C MET A 88 1.36 -11.42 -23.28
N ASP A 89 1.33 -10.91 -24.50
CA ASP A 89 0.28 -11.17 -25.49
C ASP A 89 0.75 -12.27 -26.43
N PHE A 90 0.11 -13.44 -26.39
CA PHE A 90 0.53 -14.61 -27.15
C PHE A 90 0.03 -14.58 -28.59
N ASP A 91 -1.20 -14.12 -28.83
CA ASP A 91 -1.88 -14.23 -30.13
C ASP A 91 -2.93 -13.14 -30.38
N GLY A 92 -2.93 -12.07 -29.59
CA GLY A 92 -3.94 -11.01 -29.62
C GLY A 92 -5.23 -11.32 -28.87
N TYR A 93 -5.44 -12.58 -28.49
CA TYR A 93 -6.62 -13.03 -27.71
C TYR A 93 -6.23 -13.49 -26.30
N ASN A 94 -5.12 -14.17 -26.20
CA ASN A 94 -4.63 -14.77 -24.96
C ASN A 94 -3.51 -13.92 -24.37
N LYS A 95 -3.70 -13.40 -23.17
CA LYS A 95 -2.71 -12.60 -22.46
C LYS A 95 -2.48 -13.12 -21.07
N LEU A 96 -1.24 -13.06 -20.62
CA LEU A 96 -0.84 -13.34 -19.25
C LEU A 96 -0.10 -12.11 -18.70
N THR A 97 -0.59 -11.56 -17.60
CA THR A 97 0.07 -10.48 -16.88
C THR A 97 0.57 -11.00 -15.54
N VAL A 98 1.83 -10.74 -15.23
CA VAL A 98 2.43 -11.03 -13.92
C VAL A 98 2.82 -9.71 -13.27
N ASN A 99 2.43 -9.51 -12.01
CA ASN A 99 2.70 -8.29 -11.26
C ASN A 99 3.40 -8.62 -9.94
N GLY A 100 4.34 -7.77 -9.56
CA GLY A 100 4.97 -7.79 -8.24
C GLY A 100 4.95 -6.39 -7.63
N GLU A 101 4.69 -6.29 -6.34
CA GLU A 101 4.74 -5.04 -5.59
C GLU A 101 5.49 -5.23 -4.28
N ILE A 102 6.33 -4.26 -3.95
CA ILE A 102 6.92 -4.09 -2.61
C ILE A 102 6.41 -2.80 -1.99
N ASN A 103 6.24 -2.87 -0.67
CA ASN A 103 5.60 -1.83 0.11
C ASN A 103 6.36 -1.65 1.43
N LYS A 104 6.75 -0.42 1.76
CA LYS A 104 7.42 -0.10 3.03
C LYS A 104 6.81 1.14 3.66
N LEU A 105 6.50 1.03 4.95
CA LEU A 105 6.08 2.17 5.75
C LEU A 105 7.30 3.07 6.04
N LEU A 106 7.22 4.32 5.62
CA LEU A 106 8.27 5.34 5.82
C LEU A 106 8.03 6.14 7.11
N VAL A 107 7.88 5.42 8.22
CA VAL A 107 7.67 5.99 9.56
C VAL A 107 8.71 5.38 10.48
N PRO A 108 9.34 6.17 11.38
CA PRO A 108 10.33 5.64 12.31
C PRO A 108 9.79 4.46 13.13
N THR A 109 10.61 3.42 13.24
CA THR A 109 10.32 2.27 14.09
C THR A 109 10.57 2.65 15.55
N ASN A 110 9.68 2.19 16.45
CA ASN A 110 9.82 2.45 17.87
C ASN A 110 11.11 1.79 18.40
N PRO A 111 11.98 2.53 19.09
CA PRO A 111 13.20 1.98 19.68
C PRO A 111 12.88 1.10 20.90
N ILE A 112 13.84 0.29 21.28
CA ILE A 112 13.86 -0.38 22.58
C ILE A 112 14.49 0.56 23.58
N TYR A 113 13.76 0.86 24.66
CA TYR A 113 14.25 1.71 25.73
C TYR A 113 14.96 0.88 26.80
N ALA A 114 16.02 1.41 27.37
CA ALA A 114 16.74 0.80 28.49
C ALA A 114 15.82 0.73 29.72
N THR A 115 15.86 -0.41 30.40
CA THR A 115 15.05 -0.65 31.59
C THR A 115 15.93 -1.02 32.79
N ASP A 116 15.48 -0.64 33.99
CA ASP A 116 16.11 -1.06 35.24
C ASP A 116 15.79 -2.53 35.56
N SER A 117 16.31 -3.03 36.69
CA SER A 117 16.09 -4.41 37.17
C SER A 117 14.61 -4.72 37.48
N MET A 118 13.75 -3.72 37.59
CA MET A 118 12.30 -3.84 37.83
C MET A 118 11.49 -3.67 36.53
N GLY A 119 12.16 -3.51 35.38
CA GLY A 119 11.49 -3.33 34.07
C GLY A 119 10.97 -1.90 33.84
N ARG A 120 11.38 -0.89 34.62
CA ARG A 120 10.97 0.50 34.42
C ARG A 120 11.94 1.19 33.47
N ILE A 121 11.41 2.03 32.58
CA ILE A 121 12.24 2.82 31.63
C ILE A 121 13.18 3.75 32.39
N ILE A 122 14.45 3.76 32.00
CA ILE A 122 15.49 4.65 32.51
C ILE A 122 15.41 5.96 31.72
N TYR A 123 15.46 7.07 32.45
CA TYR A 123 15.47 8.42 31.89
C TYR A 123 16.84 9.07 32.12
N ASN A 124 17.30 9.90 31.19
CA ASN A 124 18.50 10.70 31.32
C ASN A 124 18.24 11.96 32.21
N GLU A 125 19.25 12.76 32.43
CA GLU A 125 19.17 14.00 33.22
C GLU A 125 18.23 15.06 32.62
N ALA A 126 17.97 14.99 31.30
CA ALA A 126 17.04 15.87 30.58
C ALA A 126 15.57 15.38 30.65
N GLY A 127 15.35 14.20 31.23
CA GLY A 127 14.00 13.61 31.32
C GLY A 127 13.59 12.81 30.08
N ASP A 128 14.52 12.55 29.13
CA ASP A 128 14.24 11.73 27.95
C ASP A 128 14.52 10.25 28.23
N PRO A 129 13.73 9.32 27.68
CA PRO A 129 13.96 7.89 27.84
C PRO A 129 15.27 7.47 27.15
N VAL A 130 16.11 6.72 27.84
CA VAL A 130 17.39 6.21 27.29
C VAL A 130 17.09 5.10 26.28
N ILE A 131 17.59 5.25 25.06
CA ILE A 131 17.45 4.25 23.99
C ILE A 131 18.55 3.21 24.14
N GLU A 132 18.16 1.94 24.27
CA GLU A 132 19.07 0.79 24.28
C GLU A 132 19.39 0.32 22.86
N SER A 133 18.38 0.26 22.00
CA SER A 133 18.54 -0.16 20.59
C SER A 133 17.54 0.56 19.70
N GLY A 134 17.92 0.82 18.45
CA GLY A 134 17.12 1.62 17.51
C GLY A 134 17.57 3.08 17.49
N ARG A 135 16.67 3.96 17.05
CA ARG A 135 16.94 5.41 16.92
C ARG A 135 15.83 6.24 17.53
N ASN A 136 16.14 7.49 17.87
CA ASN A 136 15.13 8.43 18.35
C ASN A 136 14.04 8.65 17.27
N PRO A 137 12.78 8.34 17.56
CA PRO A 137 11.69 8.52 16.61
C PRO A 137 11.18 9.97 16.55
N ASP A 138 11.57 10.83 17.52
CA ASP A 138 11.14 12.23 17.50
C ASP A 138 12.01 13.09 16.60
N VAL A 139 11.83 12.91 15.30
CA VAL A 139 12.53 13.62 14.23
C VAL A 139 11.52 14.29 13.29
N SER A 140 11.99 15.18 12.42
CA SER A 140 11.15 15.78 11.36
C SER A 140 10.64 14.72 10.39
N VAL A 141 9.52 15.01 9.70
CA VAL A 141 8.92 14.05 8.76
C VAL A 141 9.90 13.60 7.67
N PRO A 142 10.62 14.48 6.96
CA PRO A 142 11.59 14.02 5.96
C PRO A 142 12.70 13.15 6.55
N MET A 143 13.17 13.49 7.75
CA MET A 143 14.20 12.71 8.43
C MET A 143 13.66 11.34 8.87
N GLY A 144 12.42 11.27 9.36
CA GLY A 144 11.75 10.02 9.72
C GLY A 144 11.58 9.10 8.51
N MET A 145 11.23 9.65 7.35
CA MET A 145 11.14 8.87 6.11
C MET A 145 12.48 8.24 5.71
N ILE A 146 13.59 8.98 5.84
CA ILE A 146 14.93 8.45 5.53
C ILE A 146 15.37 7.47 6.60
N GLN A 147 15.14 7.80 7.87
CA GLN A 147 15.53 6.99 9.03
C GLN A 147 14.87 5.61 9.02
N SER A 148 13.61 5.50 8.55
CA SER A 148 12.85 4.26 8.48
C SER A 148 13.50 3.13 7.67
N PHE A 149 14.61 3.37 6.98
CA PHE A 149 15.36 2.34 6.27
C PHE A 149 16.46 1.68 7.10
N TYR A 150 16.77 2.24 8.31
CA TYR A 150 17.89 1.78 9.12
C TYR A 150 17.72 2.03 10.62
N ASP A 151 16.49 2.15 11.12
CA ASP A 151 16.21 2.48 12.53
C ASP A 151 15.66 1.32 13.36
N ALA A 152 15.37 0.20 12.74
CA ALA A 152 14.83 -0.95 13.45
C ALA A 152 15.81 -1.47 14.52
N PRO A 153 15.36 -1.70 15.78
CA PRO A 153 16.19 -2.15 16.88
C PRO A 153 16.92 -3.48 16.62
N GLY A 154 16.31 -4.39 15.87
CA GLY A 154 16.91 -5.67 15.45
C GLY A 154 17.81 -5.57 14.22
N GLY A 155 18.13 -4.33 13.76
CA GLY A 155 18.99 -4.06 12.61
C GLY A 155 18.43 -4.53 11.28
N PHE A 156 19.33 -4.78 10.31
CA PHE A 156 18.94 -5.11 8.92
C PHE A 156 17.92 -6.26 8.79
N ARG A 157 17.99 -7.26 9.67
CA ARG A 157 17.06 -8.39 9.63
C ARG A 157 15.62 -7.98 9.98
N GLU A 158 15.46 -7.03 10.88
CA GLU A 158 14.16 -6.46 11.22
C GLU A 158 13.66 -5.53 10.13
N GLU A 159 14.53 -4.71 9.55
CA GLU A 159 14.20 -3.87 8.38
C GLU A 159 13.63 -4.68 7.22
N MET A 160 14.22 -5.83 6.92
CA MET A 160 13.71 -6.74 5.90
C MET A 160 12.32 -7.31 6.22
N ARG A 161 11.96 -7.42 7.50
CA ARG A 161 10.63 -7.87 7.95
C ARG A 161 9.56 -6.79 7.85
N GLU A 162 9.94 -5.52 7.71
CA GLU A 162 9.03 -4.39 7.50
C GLU A 162 8.57 -4.26 6.05
N ILE A 163 9.25 -4.96 5.14
CA ILE A 163 8.86 -4.97 3.74
C ILE A 163 7.67 -5.91 3.55
N ILE A 164 6.58 -5.35 3.07
CA ILE A 164 5.41 -6.07 2.61
C ILE A 164 5.60 -6.32 1.11
N TRP A 165 5.26 -7.50 0.64
CA TRP A 165 5.32 -7.79 -0.79
C TRP A 165 4.09 -8.57 -1.26
N SER A 166 3.77 -8.40 -2.52
CA SER A 166 2.70 -9.14 -3.18
C SER A 166 3.09 -9.57 -4.58
N LEU A 167 2.55 -10.70 -5.00
CA LEU A 167 2.66 -11.22 -6.35
C LEU A 167 1.27 -11.51 -6.89
N GLY A 168 1.05 -11.22 -8.15
CA GLY A 168 -0.22 -11.48 -8.83
C GLY A 168 0.00 -11.98 -10.25
N ALA A 169 -0.92 -12.80 -10.71
CA ALA A 169 -1.01 -13.22 -12.10
C ALA A 169 -2.45 -13.09 -12.58
N GLU A 170 -2.62 -12.56 -13.78
CA GLU A 170 -3.89 -12.45 -14.46
C GLU A 170 -3.79 -13.08 -15.85
N TYR A 171 -4.66 -14.03 -16.13
CA TYR A 171 -4.88 -14.50 -17.48
C TYR A 171 -6.13 -13.85 -18.03
N SER A 172 -6.05 -13.29 -19.25
CA SER A 172 -7.21 -12.71 -19.94
C SER A 172 -7.41 -13.34 -21.32
N TYR A 173 -8.68 -13.62 -21.62
CA TYR A 173 -9.10 -14.09 -22.92
C TYR A 173 -9.95 -13.04 -23.62
N ARG A 174 -9.47 -12.56 -24.78
CA ARG A 174 -10.12 -11.53 -25.62
C ARG A 174 -10.41 -10.21 -24.89
N ASN A 175 -9.75 -9.94 -23.78
CA ASN A 175 -10.06 -8.84 -22.87
C ASN A 175 -11.53 -8.86 -22.38
N LEU A 176 -12.19 -10.02 -22.42
CA LEU A 176 -13.57 -10.26 -21.97
C LEU A 176 -13.61 -11.05 -20.67
N PHE A 177 -12.83 -12.13 -20.59
CA PHE A 177 -12.78 -13.01 -19.43
C PHE A 177 -11.42 -12.87 -18.75
N PHE A 178 -11.46 -12.84 -17.43
CA PHE A 178 -10.25 -12.67 -16.60
C PHE A 178 -10.26 -13.72 -15.48
N VAL A 179 -9.11 -14.35 -15.26
CA VAL A 179 -8.86 -15.19 -14.09
C VAL A 179 -7.64 -14.64 -13.40
N ARG A 180 -7.71 -14.49 -12.08
CA ARG A 180 -6.68 -13.84 -11.27
C ARG A 180 -6.28 -14.70 -10.10
N LEU A 181 -4.99 -14.73 -9.84
CA LEU A 181 -4.38 -15.31 -8.65
C LEU A 181 -3.48 -14.28 -8.01
N GLY A 182 -3.46 -14.23 -6.70
CA GLY A 182 -2.58 -13.31 -5.98
C GLY A 182 -2.14 -13.89 -4.65
N TYR A 183 -0.96 -13.47 -4.21
CA TYR A 183 -0.44 -13.77 -2.88
C TYR A 183 0.08 -12.48 -2.25
N PHE A 184 -0.32 -12.25 -1.00
CA PHE A 184 0.11 -11.12 -0.18
C PHE A 184 0.85 -11.62 1.05
N HIS A 185 2.00 -11.01 1.32
CA HIS A 185 2.84 -11.37 2.45
C HIS A 185 3.25 -10.16 3.28
N GLU A 186 2.95 -10.23 4.56
CA GLU A 186 3.46 -9.36 5.61
C GLU A 186 4.07 -10.23 6.72
N SER A 187 5.20 -9.79 7.24
CA SER A 187 5.91 -10.54 8.29
C SER A 187 5.04 -10.77 9.52
N GLN A 188 5.15 -11.96 10.10
CA GLN A 188 4.44 -12.31 11.34
C GLN A 188 4.78 -11.40 12.55
N TYR A 189 5.91 -10.70 12.50
CA TYR A 189 6.35 -9.78 13.54
C TYR A 189 5.87 -8.33 13.33
N LYS A 190 5.27 -8.01 12.16
CA LYS A 190 4.89 -6.64 11.78
C LYS A 190 3.42 -6.51 11.33
N GLY A 191 2.58 -7.50 11.57
CA GLY A 191 1.15 -7.46 11.24
C GLY A 191 0.56 -8.80 10.84
N ASN A 192 1.40 -9.76 10.43
CA ASN A 192 1.05 -11.17 10.15
C ASN A 192 -0.08 -11.37 9.13
N ARG A 193 -0.22 -10.49 8.16
CA ARG A 193 -1.23 -10.62 7.12
C ARG A 193 -0.66 -11.42 5.95
N GLN A 194 -1.14 -12.64 5.80
CA GLN A 194 -0.75 -13.53 4.70
C GLN A 194 -2.01 -14.17 4.12
N PHE A 195 -2.25 -13.98 2.84
CA PHE A 195 -3.41 -14.56 2.19
C PHE A 195 -3.17 -14.83 0.70
N LEU A 196 -3.84 -15.84 0.20
CA LEU A 196 -4.05 -16.09 -1.22
C LEU A 196 -5.34 -15.40 -1.66
N SER A 197 -5.38 -14.91 -2.87
CA SER A 197 -6.61 -14.42 -3.51
C SER A 197 -6.81 -15.13 -4.84
N VAL A 198 -8.06 -15.49 -5.11
CA VAL A 198 -8.50 -16.00 -6.40
C VAL A 198 -9.62 -15.11 -6.90
N GLY A 199 -9.66 -14.84 -8.18
CA GLY A 199 -10.69 -13.98 -8.75
C GLY A 199 -11.01 -14.34 -10.18
N ALA A 200 -12.22 -13.97 -10.59
CA ALA A 200 -12.67 -14.04 -11.96
C ALA A 200 -13.40 -12.75 -12.34
N GLY A 201 -13.30 -12.35 -13.60
CA GLY A 201 -13.95 -11.15 -14.11
C GLY A 201 -14.49 -11.34 -15.51
N ILE A 202 -15.51 -10.57 -15.80
CA ILE A 202 -16.09 -10.46 -17.15
C ILE A 202 -16.21 -8.97 -17.46
N LYS A 203 -15.68 -8.56 -18.61
CA LYS A 203 -15.82 -7.19 -19.12
C LYS A 203 -16.51 -7.23 -20.47
N TYR A 204 -17.65 -6.56 -20.58
CA TYR A 204 -18.40 -6.47 -21.83
C TYR A 204 -18.80 -5.02 -22.11
N SER A 205 -18.31 -4.48 -23.21
CA SER A 205 -18.51 -3.08 -23.61
C SER A 205 -18.04 -2.12 -22.50
N VAL A 206 -18.98 -1.40 -21.90
CA VAL A 206 -18.72 -0.43 -20.81
C VAL A 206 -18.83 -1.04 -19.42
N PHE A 207 -19.31 -2.26 -19.30
CA PHE A 207 -19.56 -2.93 -18.02
C PHE A 207 -18.48 -3.96 -17.70
N GLY A 208 -18.05 -3.99 -16.46
CA GLY A 208 -17.20 -5.03 -15.91
C GLY A 208 -17.73 -5.52 -14.58
N ILE A 209 -17.69 -6.83 -14.36
CA ILE A 209 -18.02 -7.47 -13.09
C ILE A 209 -16.83 -8.34 -12.70
N ASP A 210 -16.34 -8.12 -11.50
CA ASP A 210 -15.27 -8.92 -10.91
C ASP A 210 -15.74 -9.53 -9.59
N VAL A 211 -15.37 -10.79 -9.38
CA VAL A 211 -15.59 -11.50 -8.12
C VAL A 211 -14.24 -11.99 -7.63
N SER A 212 -13.93 -11.79 -6.37
CA SER A 212 -12.70 -12.31 -5.77
C SER A 212 -12.94 -12.85 -4.37
N TYR A 213 -12.20 -13.89 -4.03
CA TYR A 213 -12.25 -14.56 -2.74
C TYR A 213 -10.86 -14.59 -2.13
N LEU A 214 -10.78 -14.20 -0.84
CA LEU A 214 -9.54 -14.23 -0.07
C LEU A 214 -9.52 -15.48 0.82
N VAL A 215 -8.45 -16.26 0.68
CA VAL A 215 -8.14 -17.42 1.51
C VAL A 215 -7.02 -17.02 2.46
N ALA A 216 -7.33 -16.81 3.73
CA ALA A 216 -6.32 -16.54 4.74
C ALA A 216 -5.48 -17.80 4.99
N THR A 217 -4.16 -17.65 4.97
CA THR A 217 -3.22 -18.74 5.27
C THR A 217 -2.94 -18.89 6.77
N LYS A 218 -3.39 -17.90 7.57
CA LYS A 218 -3.23 -17.88 9.03
C LYS A 218 -4.57 -17.85 9.72
N GLN A 219 -4.66 -18.52 10.89
CA GLN A 219 -5.85 -18.47 11.76
C GLN A 219 -6.06 -17.06 12.31
N TYR A 220 -7.34 -16.69 12.52
CA TYR A 220 -7.75 -15.40 13.07
C TYR A 220 -7.41 -14.16 12.22
N HIS A 221 -7.28 -14.33 10.90
CA HIS A 221 -7.09 -13.18 10.01
C HIS A 221 -8.41 -12.41 9.84
N PRO A 222 -8.44 -11.07 10.05
CA PRO A 222 -9.67 -10.27 9.98
C PRO A 222 -10.37 -10.31 8.60
N LEU A 223 -9.59 -10.54 7.53
CA LEU A 223 -10.08 -10.65 6.15
C LEU A 223 -10.29 -12.10 5.70
N ALA A 224 -10.22 -13.08 6.61
CA ALA A 224 -10.45 -14.48 6.26
C ALA A 224 -11.86 -14.66 5.65
N ASN A 225 -11.92 -15.46 4.58
CA ASN A 225 -13.18 -15.80 3.90
C ASN A 225 -13.96 -14.58 3.36
N THR A 226 -13.25 -13.53 2.95
CA THR A 226 -13.88 -12.35 2.36
C THR A 226 -14.17 -12.58 0.88
N LEU A 227 -15.43 -12.46 0.52
CA LEU A 227 -15.89 -12.42 -0.87
C LEU A 227 -16.11 -10.96 -1.28
N ARG A 228 -15.54 -10.55 -2.41
CA ARG A 228 -15.67 -9.19 -2.95
C ARG A 228 -16.31 -9.23 -4.32
N PHE A 229 -17.25 -8.31 -4.52
CA PHE A 229 -17.84 -8.00 -5.82
C PHE A 229 -17.47 -6.59 -6.22
N THR A 230 -17.04 -6.41 -7.47
CA THR A 230 -16.70 -5.10 -8.01
C THR A 230 -17.45 -4.90 -9.33
N LEU A 231 -18.12 -3.76 -9.45
CA LEU A 231 -18.74 -3.31 -10.69
C LEU A 231 -17.89 -2.16 -11.25
N ASN A 232 -17.49 -2.30 -12.51
CA ASN A 232 -16.69 -1.30 -13.22
C ASN A 232 -17.50 -0.74 -14.39
N PHE A 233 -17.42 0.58 -14.58
CA PHE A 233 -18.04 1.28 -15.71
C PHE A 233 -16.95 2.04 -16.45
N ASP A 234 -16.71 1.69 -17.72
CA ASP A 234 -15.68 2.28 -18.57
C ASP A 234 -16.31 3.14 -19.67
N PHE A 235 -16.53 4.41 -19.36
CA PHE A 235 -17.15 5.37 -20.29
C PHE A 235 -16.25 5.74 -21.48
N VAL A 236 -14.94 5.55 -21.38
CA VAL A 236 -13.99 5.83 -22.47
C VAL A 236 -14.13 4.80 -23.59
N SER A 237 -14.46 3.55 -23.26
CA SER A 237 -14.70 2.49 -24.24
C SER A 237 -15.95 2.76 -25.10
N ALA A 238 -16.98 3.43 -24.57
CA ALA A 238 -18.17 3.83 -25.31
C ALA A 238 -17.83 4.79 -26.47
N ASN A 239 -17.04 5.81 -26.21
CA ASN A 239 -16.64 6.79 -27.22
C ASN A 239 -15.78 6.20 -28.35
N LYS A 240 -14.89 5.26 -28.04
CA LYS A 240 -14.06 4.59 -29.08
C LYS A 240 -14.89 3.73 -30.02
N ASN A 241 -15.96 3.11 -29.54
CA ASN A 241 -16.84 2.29 -30.38
C ASN A 241 -17.72 3.12 -31.31
N GLU A 242 -18.18 4.29 -30.87
CA GLU A 242 -18.92 5.24 -31.71
C GLU A 242 -18.03 5.82 -32.82
N ILE A 243 -16.79 6.19 -32.54
CA ILE A 243 -15.83 6.70 -33.53
C ILE A 243 -15.48 5.62 -34.58
N LYS A 244 -15.34 4.34 -34.16
CA LYS A 244 -15.10 3.24 -35.11
C LYS A 244 -16.31 2.93 -36.00
N GLN A 245 -17.52 3.08 -35.50
CA GLN A 245 -18.74 2.91 -36.31
C GLN A 245 -18.91 4.05 -37.31
N GLN A 246 -18.66 5.30 -36.94
CA GLN A 246 -18.72 6.45 -37.86
C GLN A 246 -17.61 6.40 -38.93
N GLY A 247 -16.43 5.85 -38.63
CA GLY A 247 -15.34 5.67 -39.60
C GLY A 247 -15.58 4.52 -40.61
N ARG A 248 -16.54 3.63 -40.38
CA ARG A 248 -16.95 2.57 -41.33
C ARG A 248 -18.09 2.96 -42.29
N LEU A 249 -18.69 4.11 -42.06
CA LEU A 249 -19.80 4.64 -42.88
C LEU A 249 -19.34 5.74 -43.85
N ARG A 250 -18.04 5.97 -43.98
CA ARG A 250 -17.40 6.79 -44.99
C ARG A 250 -16.43 5.94 -45.81
#